data_9ec69d9e96bed3df9322cc3cae9d241e
#
_entry.id   9ec69d9e96bed3df9322cc3cae9d241e
#
_cell.length_a   1.000
_cell.length_b   1.000
_cell.length_c   1.000
_cell.angle_alpha   90.00
_cell.angle_beta   90.00
_cell.angle_gamma   90.00
#
_symmetry.space_group_name_H-M   'P 1'
#
loop_
_entity.id
_entity.type
_entity.pdbx_description
1 polymer ?
#
loop_
_entity_poly.entity_id
_entity_poly.type
_entity_poly.pdbx_seq_one_letter_code
_entity_poly.pdbx_strand_id
1 'polypeptide(L)'
;MKPQKAQESSFDRKRHIFGAIMGPICALLVYFLPIAGLADNPAAHKLLAIVTFVAFWWICEPVPIPVTSLLGPTLCVIFGVVPATDAFKAFANPMIFLFMGGFLIAKGMMVNGLDKRIAYGIMSM
;
A
#
# COMPACT_ATOMS: atom_id res chain seq x y z
N MET A 1 -26.63 4.86 10.23
CA MET A 1 -26.00 4.60 8.92
C MET A 1 -25.60 3.14 8.88
N LYS A 2 -26.31 2.32 8.16
CA LYS A 2 -25.91 0.91 7.94
C LYS A 2 -24.64 0.92 7.09
N PRO A 3 -23.57 0.19 7.44
CA PRO A 3 -22.45 0.02 6.55
C PRO A 3 -22.96 -0.67 5.29
N GLN A 4 -22.88 0.00 4.14
CA GLN A 4 -23.01 -0.66 2.86
C GLN A 4 -21.91 -1.72 2.83
N LYS A 5 -22.26 -2.97 3.08
CA LYS A 5 -21.51 -4.11 2.58
C LYS A 5 -21.60 -3.97 1.06
N ALA A 6 -20.55 -3.40 0.46
CA ALA A 6 -20.35 -3.47 -0.96
C ALA A 6 -20.61 -4.92 -1.36
N GLN A 7 -21.52 -5.14 -2.28
CA GLN A 7 -21.71 -6.45 -2.92
C GLN A 7 -20.38 -6.78 -3.59
N GLU A 8 -19.54 -7.51 -2.86
CA GLU A 8 -18.35 -8.11 -3.47
C GLU A 8 -18.87 -8.98 -4.60
N SER A 9 -18.61 -8.54 -5.82
CA SER A 9 -18.96 -9.35 -6.97
C SER A 9 -18.21 -10.68 -6.86
N SER A 10 -18.79 -11.76 -7.33
CA SER A 10 -18.13 -13.08 -7.34
C SER A 10 -16.76 -13.03 -8.05
N PHE A 11 -16.57 -12.03 -8.91
CA PHE A 11 -15.34 -11.72 -9.61
C PHE A 11 -14.27 -11.13 -8.65
N ASP A 12 -14.66 -10.17 -7.80
CA ASP A 12 -13.74 -9.55 -6.82
C ASP A 12 -13.25 -10.59 -5.82
N ARG A 13 -14.14 -11.43 -5.34
CA ARG A 13 -13.77 -12.53 -4.43
C ARG A 13 -12.79 -13.52 -5.06
N LYS A 14 -12.98 -13.86 -6.34
CA LYS A 14 -12.03 -14.73 -7.07
C LYS A 14 -10.67 -14.05 -7.25
N ARG A 15 -10.65 -12.76 -7.56
CA ARG A 15 -9.43 -11.96 -7.70
C ARG A 15 -8.65 -11.90 -6.38
N HIS A 16 -9.33 -11.68 -5.26
CA HIS A 16 -8.71 -11.65 -3.93
C HIS A 16 -8.08 -13.00 -3.57
N ILE A 17 -8.80 -14.11 -3.78
CA ILE A 17 -8.29 -15.46 -3.49
C ILE A 17 -7.12 -15.79 -4.41
N PHE A 18 -7.23 -15.46 -5.70
CA PHE A 18 -6.18 -15.69 -6.68
C PHE A 18 -4.90 -14.91 -6.29
N GLY A 19 -5.03 -13.63 -5.94
CA GLY A 19 -3.90 -12.80 -5.54
C GLY A 19 -3.25 -13.28 -4.23
N ALA A 20 -4.05 -13.73 -3.26
CA ALA A 20 -3.55 -14.27 -2.01
C ALA A 20 -2.67 -15.52 -2.19
N ILE A 21 -2.98 -16.36 -3.18
CA ILE A 21 -2.23 -17.59 -3.46
C ILE A 21 -1.08 -17.33 -4.44
N MET A 22 -1.34 -16.59 -5.52
CA MET A 22 -0.34 -16.35 -6.58
C MET A 22 0.79 -15.41 -6.15
N GLY A 23 0.50 -14.45 -5.26
CA GLY A 23 1.52 -13.53 -4.75
C GLY A 23 2.71 -14.26 -4.11
N PRO A 24 2.49 -15.08 -3.08
CA PRO A 24 3.56 -15.88 -2.46
C PRO A 24 4.24 -16.84 -3.43
N ILE A 25 3.48 -17.47 -4.33
CA ILE A 25 4.03 -18.41 -5.33
C ILE A 25 4.98 -17.69 -6.28
N CYS A 26 4.58 -16.54 -6.83
CA CYS A 26 5.44 -15.76 -7.72
C CYS A 26 6.69 -15.23 -6.99
N ALA A 27 6.56 -14.80 -5.75
CA ALA A 27 7.69 -14.37 -4.93
C ALA A 27 8.68 -15.51 -4.68
N LEU A 28 8.19 -16.71 -4.38
CA LEU A 28 9.02 -17.90 -4.21
C LEU A 28 9.70 -18.31 -5.53
N LEU A 29 9.00 -18.26 -6.66
CA LEU A 29 9.58 -18.53 -7.96
C LEU A 29 10.73 -17.54 -8.24
N VAL A 30 10.52 -16.24 -8.03
CA VAL A 30 11.57 -15.23 -8.21
C VAL A 30 12.74 -15.47 -7.26
N TYR A 31 12.46 -15.89 -6.02
CA TYR A 31 13.50 -16.18 -5.03
C TYR A 31 14.37 -17.40 -5.42
N PHE A 32 13.77 -18.44 -6.00
CA PHE A 32 14.49 -19.66 -6.40
C PHE A 32 15.09 -19.61 -7.82
N LEU A 33 14.61 -18.70 -8.70
CA LEU A 33 15.19 -18.55 -10.03
C LEU A 33 16.56 -17.83 -9.94
N PRO A 34 17.62 -18.42 -10.46
CA PRO A 34 18.90 -17.72 -10.60
C PRO A 34 18.78 -16.68 -11.72
N ILE A 35 18.49 -15.43 -11.34
CA ILE A 35 18.41 -14.33 -12.31
C ILE A 35 19.82 -13.84 -12.61
N ALA A 36 20.26 -14.01 -13.86
CA ALA A 36 21.55 -13.53 -14.33
C ALA A 36 21.68 -12.02 -14.07
N GLY A 37 22.73 -11.62 -13.37
CA GLY A 37 22.99 -10.23 -12.96
C GLY A 37 22.58 -9.88 -11.52
N LEU A 38 21.78 -10.71 -10.84
CA LEU A 38 21.47 -10.56 -9.42
C LEU A 38 22.13 -11.63 -8.54
N ALA A 39 22.80 -12.62 -9.17
CA ALA A 39 23.49 -13.71 -8.46
C ALA A 39 24.58 -13.21 -7.51
N ASP A 40 25.22 -12.07 -7.84
CA ASP A 40 26.29 -11.46 -7.05
C ASP A 40 25.78 -10.60 -5.88
N ASN A 41 24.46 -10.34 -5.82
CA ASN A 41 23.90 -9.51 -4.74
C ASN A 41 22.64 -10.17 -4.13
N PRO A 42 22.82 -10.97 -3.07
CA PRO A 42 21.71 -11.70 -2.44
C PRO A 42 20.66 -10.76 -1.82
N ALA A 43 21.03 -9.55 -1.41
CA ALA A 43 20.08 -8.57 -0.89
C ALA A 43 19.16 -8.02 -1.99
N ALA A 44 19.69 -7.76 -3.17
CA ALA A 44 18.92 -7.32 -4.32
C ALA A 44 17.95 -8.41 -4.81
N HIS A 45 18.37 -9.68 -4.77
CA HIS A 45 17.51 -10.81 -5.13
C HIS A 45 16.33 -10.98 -4.17
N LYS A 46 16.58 -10.90 -2.86
CA LYS A 46 15.53 -10.91 -1.85
C LYS A 46 14.57 -9.72 -2.01
N LEU A 47 15.10 -8.53 -2.28
CA LEU A 47 14.29 -7.34 -2.52
C LEU A 47 13.38 -7.52 -3.73
N LEU A 48 13.87 -8.08 -4.83
CA LEU A 48 13.07 -8.34 -6.03
C LEU A 48 11.90 -9.29 -5.74
N ALA A 49 12.13 -10.34 -4.96
CA ALA A 49 11.08 -11.27 -4.54
C ALA A 49 10.00 -10.55 -3.69
N ILE A 50 10.41 -9.69 -2.75
CA ILE A 50 9.49 -8.90 -1.92
C ILE A 50 8.69 -7.91 -2.77
N VAL A 51 9.33 -7.20 -3.69
CA VAL A 51 8.67 -6.24 -4.60
C VAL A 51 7.65 -6.96 -5.49
N THR A 52 7.99 -8.14 -6.01
CA THR A 52 7.07 -8.96 -6.81
C THR A 52 5.84 -9.35 -5.99
N PHE A 53 6.02 -9.79 -4.75
CA PHE A 53 4.94 -10.13 -3.83
C PHE A 53 4.01 -8.94 -3.58
N VAL A 54 4.57 -7.78 -3.21
CA VAL A 54 3.82 -6.56 -2.92
C VAL A 54 3.06 -6.07 -4.15
N ALA A 55 3.69 -6.10 -5.33
CA ALA A 55 3.07 -5.70 -6.59
C ALA A 55 1.85 -6.57 -6.93
N PHE A 56 1.96 -7.90 -6.79
CA PHE A 56 0.82 -8.80 -6.97
C PHE A 56 -0.32 -8.51 -6.00
N TRP A 57 0.00 -8.23 -4.74
CA TRP A 57 -1.01 -7.93 -3.75
C TRP A 57 -1.64 -6.55 -3.97
N TRP A 58 -0.93 -5.60 -4.53
CA TRP A 58 -1.51 -4.31 -4.92
C TRP A 58 -2.49 -4.43 -6.09
N ILE A 59 -2.18 -5.28 -7.08
CA ILE A 59 -3.04 -5.48 -8.26
C ILE A 59 -4.30 -6.29 -7.90
N CYS A 60 -4.13 -7.33 -7.08
CA CYS A 60 -5.22 -8.24 -6.73
C CYS A 60 -6.03 -7.81 -5.50
N GLU A 61 -5.47 -6.89 -4.68
CA GLU A 61 -6.08 -6.35 -3.46
C GLU A 61 -6.67 -7.42 -2.50
N PRO A 62 -5.95 -8.53 -2.20
CA PRO A 62 -6.47 -9.54 -1.27
C PRO A 62 -6.64 -9.00 0.15
N VAL A 63 -5.89 -7.96 0.49
CA VAL A 63 -5.98 -7.19 1.73
C VAL A 63 -6.03 -5.70 1.40
N PRO A 64 -6.53 -4.84 2.31
CA PRO A 64 -6.53 -3.39 2.10
C PRO A 64 -5.14 -2.85 1.77
N ILE A 65 -5.05 -1.93 0.81
CA ILE A 65 -3.80 -1.33 0.33
C ILE A 65 -2.88 -0.84 1.46
N PRO A 66 -3.37 -0.17 2.54
CA PRO A 66 -2.50 0.25 3.64
C PRO A 66 -1.77 -0.90 4.34
N VAL A 67 -2.40 -2.07 4.43
CA VAL A 67 -1.79 -3.27 5.03
C VAL A 67 -0.66 -3.78 4.16
N THR A 68 -0.89 -3.87 2.85
CA THR A 68 0.14 -4.30 1.87
C THR A 68 1.32 -3.32 1.85
N SER A 69 1.05 -2.02 1.99
CA SER A 69 2.08 -0.98 2.05
C SER A 69 3.04 -1.14 3.23
N LEU A 70 2.53 -1.57 4.38
CA LEU A 70 3.35 -1.84 5.56
C LEU A 70 4.06 -3.20 5.49
N LEU A 71 3.47 -4.16 4.79
CA LEU A 71 4.09 -5.48 4.62
C LEU A 71 5.41 -5.42 3.87
N GLY A 72 5.53 -4.59 2.83
CA GLY A 72 6.76 -4.44 2.04
C GLY A 72 7.98 -4.13 2.92
N PRO A 73 8.02 -2.98 3.62
CA PRO A 73 9.12 -2.64 4.52
C PRO A 73 9.33 -3.67 5.63
N THR A 74 8.25 -4.22 6.19
CA THR A 74 8.33 -5.24 7.25
C THR A 74 9.04 -6.51 6.76
N LEU A 75 8.72 -6.99 5.57
CA LEU A 75 9.39 -8.13 4.97
C LEU A 75 10.87 -7.83 4.67
N CYS A 76 11.20 -6.62 4.22
CA CYS A 76 12.59 -6.20 4.01
C CYS A 76 13.42 -6.30 5.30
N VAL A 77 12.83 -5.95 6.44
CA VAL A 77 13.48 -6.06 7.76
C VAL A 77 13.60 -7.51 8.18
N ILE A 78 12.53 -8.31 8.07
CA ILE A 78 12.51 -9.72 8.48
C ILE A 78 13.54 -10.54 7.67
N PHE A 79 13.64 -10.32 6.36
CA PHE A 79 14.59 -11.02 5.50
C PHE A 79 16.00 -10.42 5.54
N GLY A 80 16.23 -9.39 6.37
CA GLY A 80 17.55 -8.77 6.56
C GLY A 80 18.07 -8.04 5.32
N VAL A 81 17.18 -7.50 4.49
CA VAL A 81 17.54 -6.70 3.31
C VAL A 81 18.02 -5.32 3.72
N VAL A 82 17.31 -4.70 4.66
CA VAL A 82 17.63 -3.38 5.23
C VAL A 82 17.30 -3.34 6.73
N PRO A 83 18.01 -2.52 7.53
CA PRO A 83 17.68 -2.32 8.93
C PRO A 83 16.32 -1.61 9.08
N ALA A 84 15.64 -1.84 10.21
CA ALA A 84 14.32 -1.29 10.48
C ALA A 84 14.27 0.24 10.40
N THR A 85 15.31 0.92 10.87
CA THR A 85 15.45 2.37 10.81
C THR A 85 15.37 2.90 9.38
N ASP A 86 16.03 2.25 8.44
CA ASP A 86 16.07 2.68 7.04
C ASP A 86 14.79 2.27 6.31
N ALA A 87 14.25 1.09 6.60
CA ALA A 87 12.99 0.61 6.00
C ALA A 87 11.80 1.54 6.30
N PHE A 88 11.74 2.05 7.54
CA PHE A 88 10.64 2.91 7.98
C PHE A 88 10.93 4.42 7.94
N LYS A 89 12.15 4.82 7.62
CA LYS A 89 12.56 6.22 7.52
C LYS A 89 11.67 7.04 6.57
N ALA A 90 11.24 6.44 5.47
CA ALA A 90 10.37 7.10 4.50
C ALA A 90 8.99 7.48 5.10
N PHE A 91 8.48 6.70 6.07
CA PHE A 91 7.21 6.99 6.74
C PHE A 91 7.32 8.14 7.76
N ALA A 92 8.51 8.45 8.22
CA ALA A 92 8.78 9.58 9.13
C ALA A 92 9.12 10.89 8.38
N ASN A 93 8.85 10.95 7.07
CA ASN A 93 9.10 12.15 6.28
C ASN A 93 8.13 13.27 6.68
N PRO A 94 8.60 14.50 6.99
CA PRO A 94 7.76 15.65 7.34
C PRO A 94 6.66 15.95 6.32
N MET A 95 6.89 15.69 5.04
CA MET A 95 5.89 15.88 3.98
C MET A 95 4.66 14.99 4.16
N ILE A 96 4.84 13.76 4.65
CA ILE A 96 3.71 12.85 4.92
C ILE A 96 2.83 13.42 6.03
N PHE A 97 3.43 13.95 7.10
CA PHE A 97 2.70 14.60 8.19
C PHE A 97 2.00 15.87 7.74
N LEU A 98 2.61 16.65 6.83
CA LEU A 98 1.99 17.83 6.24
C LEU A 98 0.73 17.43 5.45
N PHE A 99 0.82 16.44 4.57
CA PHE A 99 -0.33 15.93 3.82
C PHE A 99 -1.41 15.36 4.74
N MET A 100 -1.02 14.60 5.75
CA MET A 100 -1.96 14.04 6.72
C MET A 100 -2.72 15.15 7.44
N GLY A 101 -2.03 16.20 7.90
CA GLY A 101 -2.65 17.39 8.49
C GLY A 101 -3.61 18.09 7.54
N GLY A 102 -3.21 18.28 6.28
CA GLY A 102 -4.05 18.85 5.24
C GLY A 102 -5.32 18.03 4.97
N PHE A 103 -5.22 16.71 4.89
CA PHE A 103 -6.38 15.83 4.71
C PHE A 103 -7.33 15.85 5.92
N LEU A 104 -6.79 15.92 7.14
CA LEU A 104 -7.62 16.05 8.36
C LEU A 104 -8.41 17.34 8.36
N ILE A 105 -7.77 18.47 8.00
CA ILE A 105 -8.42 19.78 7.88
C ILE A 105 -9.48 19.74 6.79
N ALA A 106 -9.13 19.24 5.59
CA ALA A 106 -10.06 19.13 4.48
C ALA A 106 -11.27 18.26 4.84
N LYS A 107 -11.06 17.13 5.49
CA LYS A 107 -12.14 16.27 5.98
C LYS A 107 -13.01 16.96 7.01
N GLY A 108 -12.41 17.70 7.95
CA GLY A 108 -13.13 18.50 8.94
C GLY A 108 -14.02 19.57 8.28
N MET A 109 -13.50 20.26 7.25
CA MET A 109 -14.29 21.25 6.49
C MET A 109 -15.47 20.61 5.76
N MET A 110 -15.26 19.47 5.10
CA MET A 110 -16.31 18.76 4.36
C MET A 110 -17.42 18.25 5.28
N VAL A 111 -17.07 17.66 6.43
CA VAL A 111 -18.05 17.11 7.37
C VAL A 111 -18.91 18.22 8.00
N ASN A 112 -18.33 19.38 8.24
CA ASN A 112 -19.03 20.54 8.81
C ASN A 112 -19.70 21.43 7.74
N GLY A 113 -19.59 21.08 6.45
CA GLY A 113 -20.18 21.85 5.35
C GLY A 113 -19.60 23.25 5.20
N LEU A 114 -18.38 23.47 5.69
CA LEU A 114 -17.70 24.77 5.65
C LEU A 114 -17.33 25.15 4.22
N ASP A 115 -16.98 24.17 3.41
CA ASP A 115 -16.73 24.29 1.98
C ASP A 115 -17.90 24.92 1.22
N LYS A 116 -19.13 24.46 1.51
CA LYS A 116 -20.35 25.02 0.91
C LYS A 116 -20.63 26.43 1.39
N ARG A 117 -20.42 26.72 2.68
CA ARG A 117 -20.63 28.07 3.24
C ARG A 117 -19.70 29.09 2.63
N ILE A 118 -18.41 28.71 2.45
CA ILE A 118 -17.42 29.58 1.80
C ILE A 118 -17.81 29.80 0.33
N ALA A 119 -18.17 28.72 -0.40
CA ALA A 119 -18.58 28.83 -1.78
C ALA A 119 -19.80 29.75 -1.97
N TYR A 120 -20.84 29.61 -1.15
CA TYR A 120 -22.01 30.49 -1.19
C TYR A 120 -21.67 31.94 -0.80
N GLY A 121 -20.77 32.14 0.17
CA GLY A 121 -20.32 33.47 0.56
C GLY A 121 -19.61 34.21 -0.59
N ILE A 122 -18.78 33.50 -1.35
CA ILE A 122 -18.09 34.07 -2.52
C ILE A 122 -19.06 34.32 -3.68
N MET A 123 -20.01 33.43 -3.92
CA MET A 123 -20.99 33.58 -5.00
C MET A 123 -22.04 34.67 -4.72
N SER A 124 -22.22 35.06 -3.47
CA SER A 124 -23.17 36.12 -3.06
C SER A 124 -22.57 37.54 -3.09
N MET A 125 -21.27 37.64 -3.34
CA MET A 125 -20.59 38.91 -3.51
C MET A 125 -20.61 39.38 -4.95
#